data_c2b27738082e371063c4a01423bc6170
#
_entry.id   c2b27738082e371063c4a01423bc6170
#
_cell.length_a   1.000
_cell.length_b   1.000
_cell.length_c   1.000
_cell.angle_alpha   90.00
_cell.angle_beta   90.00
_cell.angle_gamma   90.00
#
_symmetry.space_group_name_H-M   'P 1'
#
loop_
_entity.id
_entity.type
_entity.pdbx_description
1 polymer ?
#
loop_
_entity_poly.entity_id
_entity_poly.type
_entity_poly.pdbx_seq_one_letter_code
_entity_poly.pdbx_strand_id
1 'polypeptide(L)'
;MGTDFTMKQVIVVRKDLAMTLGKLVSQACHACLEASERAKAQDVRAWTRWRREGAKTVVVKVTSLAELVALDAAAEQHRIPKALIVDRGLTQIPPNTPTALGVGPGREAVIDGITGALQLL
;
A
#
# COMPACT_ATOMS: atom_id res chain seq x y z
N MET A 1 15.38 -2.29 23.96
CA MET A 1 14.97 -3.55 23.38
C MET A 1 13.49 -3.48 22.98
N GLY A 2 13.03 -4.31 22.11
CA GLY A 2 11.62 -4.39 21.78
C GLY A 2 11.08 -3.26 20.92
N THR A 3 11.95 -2.45 20.34
CA THR A 3 11.52 -1.39 19.42
C THR A 3 11.63 -1.81 17.96
N ASP A 4 12.07 -3.05 17.71
CA ASP A 4 12.21 -3.54 16.35
C ASP A 4 10.84 -3.80 15.74
N PHE A 5 10.63 -3.29 14.54
CA PHE A 5 9.43 -3.57 13.78
C PHE A 5 9.56 -4.94 13.11
N THR A 6 8.56 -5.78 13.26
CA THR A 6 8.48 -7.08 12.59
C THR A 6 7.44 -7.07 11.47
N MET A 7 6.50 -6.12 11.55
CA MET A 7 5.41 -5.95 10.60
C MET A 7 5.49 -4.58 9.96
N LYS A 8 5.09 -4.48 8.70
CA LYS A 8 4.98 -3.18 8.06
C LYS A 8 3.92 -3.17 6.97
N GLN A 9 3.46 -1.98 6.66
CA GLN A 9 2.59 -1.69 5.54
C GLN A 9 3.34 -0.81 4.57
N VAL A 10 3.16 -1.04 3.28
CA VAL A 10 3.71 -0.17 2.23
C VAL A 10 2.58 0.37 1.39
N ILE A 11 2.61 1.67 1.15
CA ILE A 11 1.68 2.34 0.24
C ILE A 11 2.45 2.67 -1.03
N VAL A 12 1.94 2.21 -2.17
CA VAL A 12 2.54 2.47 -3.47
C VAL A 12 1.67 3.47 -4.21
N VAL A 13 2.24 4.59 -4.64
CA VAL A 13 1.50 5.61 -5.38
C VAL A 13 2.06 5.80 -6.78
N ARG A 14 1.19 6.14 -7.74
CA ARG A 14 1.59 6.44 -9.11
C ARG A 14 1.97 7.91 -9.25
N LYS A 15 3.23 8.16 -9.61
CA LYS A 15 3.71 9.52 -9.83
C LYS A 15 3.49 10.01 -11.27
N ASP A 16 3.26 9.08 -12.20
CA ASP A 16 3.05 9.43 -13.61
C ASP A 16 1.71 10.14 -13.87
N LEU A 17 0.77 10.06 -12.93
CA LEU A 17 -0.53 10.72 -13.08
C LEU A 17 -0.48 12.22 -12.79
N ALA A 18 0.62 12.72 -12.26
CA ALA A 18 0.81 14.14 -11.96
C ALA A 18 -0.31 14.73 -11.09
N MET A 19 -0.78 13.96 -10.14
CA MET A 19 -1.79 14.41 -9.19
C MET A 19 -1.26 15.55 -8.31
N THR A 20 -2.13 16.48 -7.92
CA THR A 20 -1.75 17.46 -6.91
C THR A 20 -1.36 16.75 -5.62
N LEU A 21 -0.59 17.43 -4.77
CA LEU A 21 -0.17 16.85 -3.50
C LEU A 21 -1.36 16.39 -2.65
N GLY A 22 -2.40 17.22 -2.57
CA GLY A 22 -3.59 16.86 -1.81
C GLY A 22 -4.27 15.61 -2.33
N LYS A 23 -4.39 15.48 -3.65
CA LYS A 23 -4.98 14.29 -4.29
C LYS A 23 -4.12 13.06 -4.02
N LEU A 24 -2.81 13.19 -4.16
CA LEU A 24 -1.86 12.10 -3.92
C LEU A 24 -1.97 11.59 -2.47
N VAL A 25 -1.99 12.51 -1.51
CA VAL A 25 -2.12 12.17 -0.09
C VAL A 25 -3.46 11.47 0.19
N SER A 26 -4.54 11.98 -0.40
CA SER A 26 -5.86 11.37 -0.25
C SER A 26 -5.89 9.93 -0.75
N GLN A 27 -5.30 9.67 -1.93
CA GLN A 27 -5.24 8.32 -2.49
C GLN A 27 -4.37 7.40 -1.62
N ALA A 28 -3.26 7.90 -1.08
CA ALA A 28 -2.42 7.13 -0.16
C ALA A 28 -3.19 6.78 1.12
N CYS A 29 -3.97 7.72 1.65
CA CYS A 29 -4.79 7.47 2.85
C CYS A 29 -5.83 6.40 2.59
N HIS A 30 -6.50 6.42 1.43
CA HIS A 30 -7.47 5.39 1.07
C HIS A 30 -6.80 4.01 0.99
N ALA A 31 -5.61 3.93 0.38
CA ALA A 31 -4.86 2.68 0.28
C ALA A 31 -4.48 2.14 1.67
N CYS A 32 -4.02 3.01 2.54
CA CYS A 32 -3.66 2.67 3.90
C CYS A 32 -4.86 2.10 4.66
N LEU A 33 -5.97 2.80 4.61
CA LEU A 33 -7.20 2.42 5.33
C LEU A 33 -7.74 1.09 4.83
N GLU A 34 -7.93 0.96 3.52
CA GLU A 34 -8.51 -0.23 2.91
C GLU A 34 -7.64 -1.47 3.14
N ALA A 35 -6.33 -1.37 2.96
CA ALA A 35 -5.43 -2.48 3.19
C ALA A 35 -5.42 -2.89 4.66
N SER A 36 -5.45 -1.92 5.57
CA SER A 36 -5.51 -2.17 7.01
C SER A 36 -6.79 -2.94 7.39
N GLU A 37 -7.94 -2.52 6.86
CA GLU A 37 -9.21 -3.21 7.11
C GLU A 37 -9.19 -4.64 6.59
N ARG A 38 -8.63 -4.86 5.40
CA ARG A 38 -8.51 -6.21 4.84
C ARG A 38 -7.56 -7.07 5.65
N ALA A 39 -6.45 -6.52 6.14
CA ALA A 39 -5.52 -7.24 6.98
C ALA A 39 -6.18 -7.66 8.30
N LYS A 40 -6.96 -6.79 8.89
CA LYS A 40 -7.70 -7.09 10.12
C LYS A 40 -8.67 -8.26 9.94
N ALA A 41 -9.35 -8.29 8.79
CA ALA A 41 -10.28 -9.36 8.48
C ALA A 41 -9.57 -10.68 8.12
N GLN A 42 -8.44 -10.61 7.44
CA GLN A 42 -7.71 -11.77 6.96
C GLN A 42 -6.85 -12.42 8.02
N ASP A 43 -6.17 -11.62 8.84
CA ASP A 43 -5.24 -12.09 9.86
C ASP A 43 -5.17 -11.08 11.01
N VAL A 44 -6.09 -11.21 11.95
CA VAL A 44 -6.20 -10.26 13.06
C VAL A 44 -4.96 -10.28 13.97
N ARG A 45 -4.25 -11.41 14.06
CA ARG A 45 -3.03 -11.47 14.88
C ARG A 45 -1.92 -10.61 14.28
N ALA A 46 -1.71 -10.73 12.98
CA ALA A 46 -0.72 -9.92 12.28
C ALA A 46 -1.08 -8.43 12.35
N TRP A 47 -2.36 -8.11 12.13
CA TRP A 47 -2.87 -6.74 12.22
C TRP A 47 -2.65 -6.16 13.62
N THR A 48 -2.99 -6.92 14.67
CA THR A 48 -2.83 -6.48 16.06
C THR A 48 -1.36 -6.24 16.40
N ARG A 49 -0.47 -7.11 15.93
CA ARG A 49 0.97 -6.98 16.15
C ARG A 49 1.48 -5.69 15.49
N TRP A 50 1.11 -5.46 14.25
CA TRP A 50 1.48 -4.23 13.54
C TRP A 50 1.01 -2.99 14.29
N ARG A 51 -0.24 -2.99 14.76
CA ARG A 51 -0.78 -1.87 15.53
C ARG A 51 0.01 -1.64 16.82
N ARG A 52 0.33 -2.70 17.54
CA ARG A 52 1.08 -2.59 18.80
C ARG A 52 2.51 -2.11 18.59
N GLU A 53 3.12 -2.46 17.48
CA GLU A 53 4.47 -2.02 17.15
C GLU A 53 4.53 -0.54 16.72
N GLY A 54 3.42 0.11 16.53
CA GLY A 54 3.34 1.50 16.10
C GLY A 54 2.89 1.70 14.66
N ALA A 55 2.38 0.65 14.02
CA ALA A 55 1.81 0.69 12.67
C ALA A 55 2.78 1.28 11.62
N LYS A 56 4.00 0.72 11.56
CA LYS A 56 4.99 1.17 10.58
C LYS A 56 4.42 1.16 9.17
N THR A 57 4.44 2.31 8.53
CA THR A 57 3.92 2.51 7.17
C THR A 57 4.94 3.30 6.36
N VAL A 58 5.26 2.79 5.18
CA VAL A 58 6.23 3.41 4.28
C VAL A 58 5.54 3.70 2.96
N VAL A 59 5.80 4.87 2.39
CA VAL A 59 5.19 5.28 1.12
C VAL A 59 6.25 5.30 0.04
N VAL A 60 6.01 4.55 -1.03
CA VAL A 60 6.90 4.41 -2.18
C VAL A 60 6.17 4.81 -3.45
N LYS A 61 6.90 4.92 -4.54
CA LYS A 61 6.33 5.34 -5.82
C LYS A 61 6.63 4.37 -6.95
N VAL A 62 5.74 4.36 -7.92
CA VAL A 62 5.93 3.75 -9.24
C VAL A 62 5.59 4.81 -10.29
N THR A 63 5.97 4.56 -11.54
CA THR A 63 5.79 5.52 -12.62
C THR A 63 4.92 4.98 -13.77
N SER A 64 4.22 3.86 -13.56
CA SER A 64 3.33 3.31 -14.57
C SER A 64 2.23 2.45 -13.95
N LEU A 65 1.15 2.28 -14.69
CA LEU A 65 0.09 1.35 -14.33
C LEU A 65 0.61 -0.08 -14.31
N ALA A 66 1.45 -0.45 -15.27
CA ALA A 66 2.00 -1.81 -15.36
C ALA A 66 2.78 -2.18 -14.09
N GLU A 67 3.59 -1.28 -13.56
CA GLU A 67 4.31 -1.51 -12.31
C GLU A 67 3.34 -1.71 -11.14
N LEU A 68 2.31 -0.88 -11.05
CA LEU A 68 1.33 -0.98 -9.97
C LEU A 68 0.59 -2.32 -10.01
N VAL A 69 0.15 -2.73 -11.20
CA VAL A 69 -0.57 -3.99 -11.40
C VAL A 69 0.32 -5.19 -11.09
N ALA A 70 1.60 -5.13 -11.46
CA ALA A 70 2.54 -6.20 -11.15
C ALA A 70 2.73 -6.38 -9.63
N LEU A 71 2.77 -5.29 -8.89
CA LEU A 71 2.87 -5.34 -7.42
C LEU A 71 1.60 -5.89 -6.79
N ASP A 72 0.45 -5.52 -7.31
CA ASP A 72 -0.84 -6.07 -6.87
C ASP A 72 -0.87 -7.58 -7.05
N ALA A 73 -0.44 -8.07 -8.20
CA ALA A 73 -0.37 -9.50 -8.49
C ALA A 73 0.63 -10.23 -7.57
N ALA A 74 1.78 -9.61 -7.31
CA ALA A 74 2.79 -10.19 -6.42
C ALA A 74 2.27 -10.32 -4.98
N ALA A 75 1.58 -9.29 -4.49
CA ALA A 75 0.96 -9.32 -3.17
C ALA A 75 -0.08 -10.44 -3.09
N GLU A 76 -0.88 -10.62 -4.13
CA GLU A 76 -1.87 -11.69 -4.23
C GLU A 76 -1.19 -13.07 -4.14
N GLN A 77 -0.13 -13.29 -4.89
CA GLN A 77 0.62 -14.54 -4.88
C GLN A 77 1.19 -14.88 -3.51
N HIS A 78 1.63 -13.89 -2.77
CA HIS A 78 2.19 -14.06 -1.44
C HIS A 78 1.14 -14.03 -0.34
N ARG A 79 -0.13 -13.94 -0.70
CA ARG A 79 -1.27 -13.89 0.23
C ARG A 79 -1.14 -12.75 1.25
N ILE A 80 -0.55 -11.64 0.81
CA ILE A 80 -0.45 -10.42 1.62
C ILE A 80 -1.75 -9.63 1.45
N PRO A 81 -2.35 -9.16 2.54
CA PRO A 81 -3.50 -8.25 2.43
C PRO A 81 -3.13 -7.04 1.58
N LYS A 82 -4.00 -6.68 0.67
CA LYS A 82 -3.74 -5.58 -0.25
C LYS A 82 -5.03 -4.88 -0.64
N ALA A 83 -4.91 -3.65 -1.11
CA ALA A 83 -6.04 -2.89 -1.61
C ALA A 83 -5.61 -1.99 -2.77
N LEU A 84 -6.12 -2.26 -3.95
CA LEU A 84 -5.91 -1.41 -5.12
C LEU A 84 -6.96 -0.31 -5.09
N ILE A 85 -6.51 0.94 -5.13
CA ILE A 85 -7.39 2.11 -5.11
C ILE A 85 -7.63 2.58 -6.53
N VAL A 86 -8.89 2.70 -6.88
CA VAL A 86 -9.33 3.16 -8.21
C VAL A 86 -10.10 4.46 -8.03
N ASP A 87 -9.67 5.51 -8.74
CA ASP A 87 -10.35 6.79 -8.67
C ASP A 87 -11.67 6.75 -9.42
N ARG A 88 -12.71 7.34 -8.84
CA ARG A 88 -14.05 7.35 -9.43
C ARG A 88 -14.22 8.37 -10.56
N GLY A 89 -13.21 9.20 -10.80
CA GLY A 89 -13.25 10.19 -11.88
C GLY A 89 -14.01 11.46 -11.54
N LEU A 90 -14.17 11.75 -10.27
CA LEU A 90 -14.78 13.00 -9.80
C LEU A 90 -13.74 14.07 -9.54
N THR A 91 -12.52 13.87 -10.06
CA THR A 91 -11.36 14.69 -9.74
C THR A 91 -10.52 14.99 -11.00
N GLN A 92 -9.19 15.08 -10.80
CA GLN A 92 -8.21 15.54 -11.80
C GLN A 92 -7.89 14.52 -12.88
N ILE A 93 -8.25 13.26 -12.69
CA ILE A 93 -7.83 12.16 -13.55
C ILE A 93 -9.06 11.42 -14.11
N PRO A 94 -8.88 10.64 -15.19
CA PRO A 94 -10.00 9.91 -15.79
C PRO A 94 -10.66 8.94 -14.81
N PRO A 95 -11.95 8.62 -15.00
CA PRO A 95 -12.64 7.65 -14.16
C PRO A 95 -12.02 6.27 -14.25
N ASN A 96 -12.13 5.52 -13.14
CA ASN A 96 -11.64 4.15 -13.02
C ASN A 96 -10.13 3.99 -13.20
N THR A 97 -9.38 5.04 -12.89
CA THR A 97 -7.92 5.01 -12.96
C THR A 97 -7.34 4.45 -11.66
N PRO A 98 -6.58 3.36 -11.71
CA PRO A 98 -5.84 2.89 -10.52
C PRO A 98 -4.77 3.90 -10.14
N THR A 99 -4.74 4.30 -8.87
CA THR A 99 -3.88 5.40 -8.40
C THR A 99 -2.87 4.98 -7.36
N ALA A 100 -3.25 4.02 -6.51
CA ALA A 100 -2.43 3.60 -5.38
C ALA A 100 -2.74 2.16 -5.01
N LEU A 101 -1.81 1.56 -4.28
CA LEU A 101 -1.95 0.20 -3.77
C LEU A 101 -1.46 0.18 -2.33
N GLY A 102 -2.30 -0.32 -1.42
CA GLY A 102 -1.85 -0.65 -0.07
C GLY A 102 -1.42 -2.10 -0.02
N VAL A 103 -0.23 -2.36 0.54
CA VAL A 103 0.34 -3.70 0.70
C VAL A 103 0.59 -3.95 2.17
N GLY A 104 -0.08 -4.91 2.74
CA GLY A 104 0.02 -5.21 4.16
C GLY A 104 -0.97 -4.40 5.01
N PRO A 105 -0.82 -4.50 6.36
CA PRO A 105 0.38 -4.99 7.06
C PRO A 105 0.65 -6.47 6.89
N GLY A 106 1.92 -6.81 6.91
CA GLY A 106 2.41 -8.16 6.84
C GLY A 106 3.84 -8.23 7.38
N ARG A 107 4.44 -9.40 7.36
CA ARG A 107 5.83 -9.57 7.80
C ARG A 107 6.76 -8.73 6.96
N GLU A 108 7.64 -8.00 7.62
CA GLU A 108 8.54 -7.06 6.95
C GLU A 108 9.37 -7.73 5.86
N ALA A 109 9.92 -8.91 6.12
CA ALA A 109 10.72 -9.62 5.13
C ALA A 109 9.92 -9.99 3.87
N VAL A 110 8.67 -10.38 4.01
CA VAL A 110 7.81 -10.72 2.87
C VAL A 110 7.43 -9.46 2.09
N ILE A 111 7.04 -8.41 2.80
CA ILE A 111 6.70 -7.12 2.18
C ILE A 111 7.91 -6.59 1.41
N ASP A 112 9.11 -6.64 2.00
CA ASP A 112 10.34 -6.17 1.34
C ASP A 112 10.67 -6.95 0.07
N GLY A 113 10.33 -8.23 0.03
CA GLY A 113 10.48 -9.03 -1.18
C GLY A 113 9.62 -8.54 -2.34
N ILE A 114 8.52 -7.85 -2.05
CA ILE A 114 7.61 -7.30 -3.04
C ILE A 114 7.98 -5.84 -3.39
N THR A 115 8.21 -5.01 -2.38
CA THR A 115 8.32 -3.55 -2.55
C THR A 115 9.67 -2.96 -2.21
N GLY A 116 10.62 -3.78 -1.74
CA GLY A 116 11.89 -3.28 -1.19
C GLY A 116 12.80 -2.56 -2.17
N ALA A 117 12.65 -2.81 -3.48
CA ALA A 117 13.46 -2.16 -4.51
C ALA A 117 12.88 -0.81 -4.96
N LEU A 118 11.68 -0.43 -4.51
CA LEU A 118 11.02 0.79 -4.93
C LEU A 118 11.57 2.02 -4.20
N GLN A 119 11.57 3.14 -4.89
CA GLN A 119 12.03 4.41 -4.32
C GLN A 119 10.96 4.99 -3.40
N LEU A 120 11.41 5.63 -2.33
CA LEU A 120 10.52 6.38 -1.44
C LEU A 120 9.89 7.55 -2.21
N LEU A 121 8.66 7.85 -1.84
CA LEU A 121 7.93 8.96 -2.45
C LEU A 121 8.61 10.30 -2.24
#